data_eb2ad8384296681a7b0f98f5e1b170e3
#
_entry.id   eb2ad8384296681a7b0f98f5e1b170e3
#
_cell.length_a   1.000
_cell.length_b   1.000
_cell.length_c   1.000
_cell.angle_alpha   90.00
_cell.angle_beta   90.00
_cell.angle_gamma   90.00
#
_symmetry.space_group_name_H-M   'P 1'
#
loop_
_entity.id
_entity.type
_entity.pdbx_description
1 polymer ?
#
loop_
_entity_poly.entity_id
_entity_poly.type
_entity_poly.pdbx_seq_one_letter_code
_entity_poly.pdbx_strand_id
1 'polypeptide(L)'
;MDFSNKTALITGSGQGVGEGIARALASYGANVCLVGRTLSKVEAVAEDINQQGGSAIAIECDVKSNESINNSIEATISKFNSLNILINNAQE
;
A
#
# COMPACT_ATOMS: atom_id res chain seq x y z
N MET A 1 6.71 -15.29 -10.97
CA MET A 1 5.44 -14.59 -10.75
C MET A 1 5.63 -13.13 -11.13
N ASP A 2 4.70 -12.58 -11.88
CA ASP A 2 4.84 -11.23 -12.42
C ASP A 2 3.55 -10.44 -12.18
N PHE A 3 3.65 -9.39 -11.38
CA PHE A 3 2.54 -8.48 -11.09
C PHE A 3 2.76 -7.11 -11.73
N SER A 4 3.58 -7.02 -12.77
CA SER A 4 3.80 -5.76 -13.47
C SER A 4 2.46 -5.19 -13.93
N ASN A 5 2.28 -3.88 -13.75
CA ASN A 5 1.06 -3.14 -14.07
C ASN A 5 -0.14 -3.50 -13.17
N LYS A 6 0.07 -4.29 -12.12
CA LYS A 6 -0.96 -4.51 -11.10
C LYS A 6 -0.71 -3.57 -9.93
N THR A 7 -1.79 -3.11 -9.32
CA THR A 7 -1.70 -2.19 -8.18
C THR A 7 -2.43 -2.80 -6.99
N ALA A 8 -1.76 -2.81 -5.85
CA ALA A 8 -2.30 -3.34 -4.62
C ALA A 8 -2.37 -2.26 -3.55
N LEU A 9 -3.46 -2.23 -2.81
CA LEU A 9 -3.61 -1.41 -1.62
C LEU A 9 -3.65 -2.36 -0.43
N ILE A 10 -2.76 -2.15 0.54
CA ILE A 10 -2.63 -3.02 1.70
C ILE A 10 -2.83 -2.19 2.97
N THR A 11 -3.87 -2.50 3.74
CA THR A 11 -4.09 -1.83 5.01
C THR A 11 -3.20 -2.46 6.08
N GLY A 12 -2.84 -1.67 7.10
CA GLY A 12 -1.97 -2.15 8.17
C GLY A 12 -0.59 -2.55 7.70
N SER A 13 -0.03 -1.83 6.72
CA SER A 13 1.19 -2.26 6.05
C SER A 13 2.46 -1.57 6.55
N GLY A 14 2.38 -0.80 7.63
CA GLY A 14 3.55 -0.16 8.22
C GLY A 14 4.41 -1.09 9.05
N GLN A 15 3.96 -2.30 9.33
CA GLN A 15 4.68 -3.28 10.13
C GLN A 15 4.08 -4.67 9.97
N GLY A 16 4.79 -5.67 10.47
CA GLY A 16 4.28 -7.04 10.57
C GLY A 16 3.93 -7.68 9.24
N VAL A 17 2.83 -8.44 9.26
CA VAL A 17 2.38 -9.21 8.10
C VAL A 17 2.07 -8.31 6.91
N GLY A 18 1.40 -7.19 7.16
CA GLY A 18 1.06 -6.24 6.08
C GLY A 18 2.28 -5.68 5.38
N GLU A 19 3.32 -5.33 6.13
CA GLU A 19 4.57 -4.88 5.56
C GLU A 19 5.20 -5.97 4.70
N GLY A 20 5.21 -7.21 5.20
CA GLY A 20 5.77 -8.34 4.46
C GLY A 20 5.04 -8.59 3.14
N ILE A 21 3.70 -8.49 3.15
CA ILE A 21 2.90 -8.64 1.94
C ILE A 21 3.23 -7.55 0.93
N ALA A 22 3.32 -6.29 1.39
CA ALA A 22 3.62 -5.16 0.52
C ALA A 22 4.98 -5.31 -0.15
N ARG A 23 6.00 -5.71 0.63
CA ARG A 23 7.34 -5.92 0.10
C ARG A 23 7.38 -7.06 -0.91
N ALA A 24 6.67 -8.15 -0.63
CA ALA A 24 6.62 -9.29 -1.54
C ALA A 24 5.97 -8.89 -2.87
N LEU A 25 4.82 -8.24 -2.82
CA LEU A 25 4.13 -7.81 -4.04
C LEU A 25 4.99 -6.83 -4.86
N ALA A 26 5.64 -5.89 -4.18
CA ALA A 26 6.52 -4.94 -4.85
C ALA A 26 7.69 -5.67 -5.53
N SER A 27 8.24 -6.70 -4.89
CA SER A 27 9.36 -7.47 -5.46
C SER A 27 8.94 -8.21 -6.73
N TYR A 28 7.66 -8.51 -6.89
CA TYR A 28 7.12 -9.14 -8.09
C TYR A 28 6.63 -8.13 -9.12
N GLY A 29 6.88 -6.85 -8.91
CA GLY A 29 6.61 -5.81 -9.88
C GLY A 29 5.32 -5.03 -9.67
N ALA A 30 4.56 -5.32 -8.61
CA ALA A 30 3.32 -4.58 -8.35
C ALA A 30 3.62 -3.16 -7.89
N ASN A 31 2.72 -2.23 -8.23
CA ASN A 31 2.66 -0.95 -7.56
C ASN A 31 1.94 -1.17 -6.22
N VAL A 32 2.44 -0.61 -5.15
CA VAL A 32 1.82 -0.82 -3.84
C VAL A 32 1.49 0.50 -3.15
N CYS A 33 0.30 0.56 -2.57
CA CYS A 33 -0.11 1.64 -1.71
C CYS A 33 -0.14 1.09 -0.28
N LEU A 34 0.74 1.62 0.56
CA LEU A 34 0.82 1.22 1.96
C LEU A 34 -0.04 2.15 2.78
N VAL A 35 -0.99 1.58 3.49
CA VAL A 35 -1.99 2.34 4.22
C VAL A 35 -1.94 1.95 5.69
N GLY A 36 -1.92 2.94 6.56
CA GLY A 36 -1.90 2.70 7.99
C GLY A 36 -2.23 3.95 8.79
N ARG A 37 -2.43 3.76 10.07
CA ARG A 37 -2.79 4.86 10.98
C ARG A 37 -1.62 5.76 11.33
N THR A 38 -0.40 5.24 11.23
CA THR A 38 0.81 6.00 11.55
C THR A 38 1.57 6.28 10.27
N LEU A 39 1.42 7.50 9.75
CA LEU A 39 2.00 7.86 8.46
C LEU A 39 3.51 7.60 8.40
N SER A 40 4.25 7.93 9.47
CA SER A 40 5.70 7.74 9.47
C SER A 40 6.11 6.29 9.24
N LYS A 41 5.32 5.33 9.72
CA LYS A 41 5.63 3.90 9.53
C LYS A 41 5.43 3.47 8.08
N VAL A 42 4.29 3.83 7.49
CA VAL A 42 4.03 3.44 6.10
C VAL A 42 4.95 4.20 5.14
N GLU A 43 5.29 5.45 5.45
CA GLU A 43 6.25 6.21 4.64
C GLU A 43 7.64 5.57 4.65
N ALA A 44 8.08 5.08 5.80
CA ALA A 44 9.39 4.43 5.89
C ALA A 44 9.46 3.18 5.02
N VAL A 45 8.40 2.38 5.02
CA VAL A 45 8.35 1.17 4.20
C VAL A 45 8.29 1.52 2.72
N ALA A 46 7.43 2.49 2.36
CA ALA A 46 7.31 2.92 0.97
C ALA A 46 8.62 3.47 0.42
N GLU A 47 9.30 4.28 1.21
CA GLU A 47 10.60 4.84 0.80
C GLU A 47 11.62 3.73 0.55
N ASP A 48 11.67 2.75 1.44
CA ASP A 48 12.59 1.63 1.29
C ASP A 48 12.29 0.82 0.03
N ILE A 49 11.01 0.56 -0.24
CA ILE A 49 10.60 -0.14 -1.47
C ILE A 49 11.05 0.64 -2.70
N ASN A 50 10.83 1.96 -2.71
CA ASN A 50 11.21 2.80 -3.84
C ASN A 50 12.72 2.83 -4.04
N GLN A 51 13.51 2.85 -2.96
CA GLN A 51 14.96 2.82 -3.04
C GLN A 51 15.48 1.51 -3.63
N GLN A 52 14.72 0.43 -3.47
CA GLN A 52 15.09 -0.88 -4.03
C GLN A 52 14.56 -1.08 -5.46
N GLY A 53 14.03 -0.05 -6.07
CA GLY A 53 13.57 -0.12 -7.46
C GLY A 53 12.09 -0.44 -7.61
N GLY A 54 11.35 -0.52 -6.52
CA GLY A 54 9.91 -0.76 -6.55
C GLY A 54 9.12 0.54 -6.77
N SER A 55 7.81 0.43 -6.68
CA SER A 55 6.90 1.56 -6.86
C SER A 55 5.88 1.55 -5.72
N ALA A 56 6.03 2.48 -4.80
CA ALA A 56 5.20 2.51 -3.60
C ALA A 56 4.81 3.92 -3.20
N ILE A 57 3.60 4.06 -2.67
CA ILE A 57 3.16 5.29 -2.01
C ILE A 57 2.63 4.92 -0.63
N ALA A 58 2.61 5.90 0.27
CA ALA A 58 2.12 5.73 1.63
C ALA A 58 0.99 6.72 1.89
N ILE A 59 -0.07 6.25 2.53
CA ILE A 59 -1.22 7.09 2.86
C ILE A 59 -1.64 6.80 4.30
N GLU A 60 -1.85 7.85 5.08
CA GLU A 60 -2.44 7.72 6.39
C GLU A 60 -3.94 7.45 6.23
N CYS A 61 -4.44 6.43 6.91
CA CYS A 61 -5.84 6.03 6.79
C CYS A 61 -6.33 5.40 8.07
N ASP A 62 -7.51 5.83 8.49
CA ASP A 62 -8.25 5.18 9.56
C ASP A 62 -9.24 4.20 8.91
N VAL A 63 -8.99 2.90 9.07
CA VAL A 63 -9.83 1.87 8.43
C VAL A 63 -11.23 1.80 8.99
N LYS A 64 -11.50 2.48 10.09
CA LYS A 64 -12.84 2.59 10.65
C LYS A 64 -13.66 3.71 9.98
N SER A 65 -13.01 4.55 9.18
CA SER A 65 -13.66 5.65 8.48
C SER A 65 -13.83 5.32 7.00
N ASN A 66 -15.08 5.21 6.54
CA ASN A 66 -15.35 4.96 5.13
C ASN A 66 -14.79 6.07 4.24
N GLU A 67 -14.86 7.32 4.70
CA GLU A 67 -14.30 8.45 3.97
C GLU A 67 -12.79 8.30 3.79
N SER A 68 -12.10 7.92 4.86
CA SER A 68 -10.64 7.74 4.82
C SER A 68 -10.26 6.61 3.87
N ILE A 69 -11.00 5.50 3.89
CA ILE A 69 -10.77 4.38 2.98
C ILE A 69 -10.99 4.81 1.54
N ASN A 70 -12.11 5.50 1.26
CA ASN A 70 -12.41 5.96 -0.09
C ASN A 70 -11.36 6.93 -0.62
N ASN A 71 -10.87 7.83 0.22
CA ASN A 71 -9.81 8.76 -0.16
C ASN A 71 -8.52 8.00 -0.51
N SER A 72 -8.21 6.93 0.22
CA SER A 72 -7.03 6.11 -0.06
C SER A 72 -7.15 5.40 -1.40
N ILE A 73 -8.34 4.87 -1.71
CA ILE A 73 -8.61 4.22 -2.98
C ILE A 73 -8.47 5.21 -4.13
N GLU A 74 -9.08 6.39 -3.99
CA GLU A 74 -9.00 7.43 -5.03
C GLU A 74 -7.56 7.87 -5.27
N ALA A 75 -6.79 8.07 -4.21
CA ALA A 75 -5.39 8.48 -4.33
C ALA A 75 -4.55 7.41 -5.02
N THR A 76 -4.82 6.14 -4.73
CA THR A 76 -4.13 5.01 -5.35
C THR A 76 -4.42 4.97 -6.85
N ILE A 77 -5.70 5.08 -7.22
CA ILE A 77 -6.09 5.07 -8.62
C ILE A 77 -5.53 6.29 -9.35
N SER A 78 -5.53 7.45 -8.71
CA SER A 78 -4.97 8.66 -9.29
C SER A 78 -3.48 8.52 -9.59
N LYS A 79 -2.74 7.87 -8.69
CA LYS A 79 -1.29 7.71 -8.84
C LYS A 79 -0.92 6.63 -9.86
N PHE A 80 -1.61 5.49 -9.82
CA PHE A 80 -1.22 4.32 -10.60
C PHE A 80 -2.18 3.97 -11.73
N ASN A 81 -3.28 4.68 -11.86
CA ASN A 81 -4.33 4.47 -12.89
C ASN A 81 -5.09 3.15 -12.75
N SER A 82 -4.89 2.42 -11.66
CA SER A 82 -5.60 1.16 -11.45
C SER A 82 -5.56 0.77 -9.98
N LEU A 83 -6.47 -0.12 -9.59
CA LEU A 83 -6.42 -0.82 -8.31
C LEU A 83 -6.97 -2.22 -8.58
N ASN A 84 -6.11 -3.22 -8.50
CA ASN A 84 -6.44 -4.59 -8.86
C ASN A 84 -6.56 -5.51 -7.65
N ILE A 85 -5.83 -5.19 -6.58
CA ILE A 85 -5.74 -6.06 -5.40
C ILE A 85 -5.97 -5.20 -4.16
N LEU A 86 -6.92 -5.62 -3.33
CA LEU A 86 -7.17 -4.96 -2.05
C LEU A 86 -6.93 -5.98 -0.95
N ILE A 87 -5.97 -5.71 -0.08
CA ILE A 87 -5.66 -6.58 1.04
C ILE A 87 -6.02 -5.86 2.33
N ASN A 88 -7.03 -6.37 2.99
CA ASN A 88 -7.53 -5.80 4.23
C ASN A 88 -6.89 -6.55 5.41
N ASN A 89 -5.73 -6.06 5.83
CA ASN A 89 -4.91 -6.69 6.86
C ASN A 89 -5.00 -5.98 8.21
N ALA A 90 -5.42 -4.72 8.22
CA ALA A 90 -5.44 -3.95 9.46
C ALA A 90 -6.39 -4.57 10.49
N GLN A 91 -5.91 -4.67 11.72
CA GLN A 91 -6.70 -5.16 12.86
C GLN A 91 -6.83 -4.02 13.86
N GLU A 92 -8.05 -3.63 14.13
CA GLU A 92 -8.33 -2.52 15.01
C GLU A 92 -9.12 -2.95 16.27
#